data_b1b37352d04f07bc0961beee805b3fe5
#
_entry.id   b1b37352d04f07bc0961beee805b3fe5
#
_cell.length_a   1.000
_cell.length_b   1.000
_cell.length_c   1.000
_cell.angle_alpha   90.00
_cell.angle_beta   90.00
_cell.angle_gamma   90.00
#
_symmetry.space_group_name_H-M   'P 1'
#
loop_
_entity.id
_entity.type
_entity.pdbx_description
1 polymer ?
#
loop_
_entity_poly.entity_id
_entity_poly.type
_entity_poly.pdbx_seq_one_letter_code
_entity_poly.pdbx_strand_id
1 'polypeptide(L)'
;MENNKSAYQQADRLYLPGLNGIRAVAALAVLFGHMWAPFGDWGIGSPAYDVPWPSGPVTTFFVISGFLITYLLMNEIGKTNDVSIGKFYMRRILRIWPLYYGYFVLSLIVVAAFKGEINSAAWFYGFFSGNISHAIGIGIIPLYHFWSLGVEEQFYMWYPWMVKYNKKHILYAVCGLCILWLGAKLGCYAFLGKGLAYRILAVTQFDCMMLGAAGAIMYYRGTEWFIRLCSNRYVAIVAWILFFTSGLWAKYIPSPITNEVIAIVSLIVIMAGLVWKPILENKVMNYLGKISYGIYVIHPILLYIGTRTVGTAISRYEWAQNQGGVCFAIIFFTVTGLTILMAGLLYKYFEMPFLRMKDKFSVVKSTNESTNV
;
A
#
# COMPACT_ATOMS: atom_id res chain seq x y z
N MET A 1 -19.96 5.34 -29.04
CA MET A 1 -19.51 5.43 -27.64
C MET A 1 -20.36 4.60 -26.65
N GLU A 2 -21.61 4.31 -26.95
CA GLU A 2 -22.48 3.44 -26.14
C GLU A 2 -22.05 1.96 -26.15
N ASN A 3 -21.48 1.47 -27.24
CA ASN A 3 -21.02 0.07 -27.37
C ASN A 3 -19.86 -0.31 -26.46
N ASN A 4 -19.07 0.64 -25.94
CA ASN A 4 -17.98 0.33 -24.99
C ASN A 4 -18.46 0.20 -23.54
N LYS A 5 -19.59 0.83 -23.16
CA LYS A 5 -20.17 0.66 -21.82
C LYS A 5 -20.70 -0.76 -21.59
N SER A 6 -21.26 -1.40 -22.63
CA SER A 6 -21.84 -2.74 -22.52
C SER A 6 -20.77 -3.85 -22.40
N ALA A 7 -19.62 -3.70 -23.04
CA ALA A 7 -18.56 -4.70 -23.02
C ALA A 7 -17.84 -4.82 -21.66
N TYR A 8 -17.70 -3.70 -20.91
CA TYR A 8 -17.10 -3.72 -19.58
C TYR A 8 -18.08 -4.16 -18.48
N GLN A 9 -19.39 -4.03 -18.71
CA GLN A 9 -20.42 -4.44 -17.75
C GLN A 9 -20.82 -5.92 -17.84
N GLN A 10 -20.52 -6.60 -18.94
CA GLN A 10 -20.92 -8.01 -19.17
C GLN A 10 -19.89 -9.05 -18.77
N ALA A 11 -18.65 -8.67 -18.36
CA ALA A 11 -17.69 -9.66 -17.92
C ALA A 11 -18.04 -10.14 -16.50
N ASP A 12 -18.27 -11.44 -16.33
CA ASP A 12 -18.44 -12.08 -15.00
C ASP A 12 -17.23 -11.88 -14.08
N ARG A 13 -16.11 -11.40 -14.60
CA ARG A 13 -14.87 -11.10 -13.88
C ARG A 13 -14.37 -9.70 -14.22
N LEU A 14 -14.23 -8.91 -13.20
CA LEU A 14 -13.70 -7.55 -13.31
C LEU A 14 -12.18 -7.57 -13.41
N TYR A 15 -11.63 -6.99 -14.47
CA TYR A 15 -10.19 -6.83 -14.66
C TYR A 15 -9.80 -5.37 -14.76
N LEU A 16 -8.83 -4.95 -13.94
CA LEU A 16 -8.23 -3.63 -13.97
C LEU A 16 -6.78 -3.77 -14.48
N PRO A 17 -6.54 -3.53 -15.78
CA PRO A 17 -5.21 -3.72 -16.37
C PRO A 17 -4.19 -2.78 -15.73
N GLY A 18 -2.93 -3.23 -15.63
CA GLY A 18 -1.83 -2.45 -15.06
C GLY A 18 -1.83 -2.31 -13.54
N LEU A 19 -2.95 -2.58 -12.83
CA LEU A 19 -3.03 -2.41 -11.38
C LEU A 19 -2.04 -3.31 -10.62
N ASN A 20 -1.86 -4.55 -11.07
CA ASN A 20 -0.86 -5.44 -10.47
C ASN A 20 0.56 -4.89 -10.67
N GLY A 21 0.85 -4.32 -11.84
CA GLY A 21 2.15 -3.70 -12.09
C GLY A 21 2.44 -2.51 -11.17
N ILE A 22 1.44 -1.66 -10.94
CA ILE A 22 1.58 -0.53 -10.00
C ILE A 22 1.79 -1.04 -8.57
N ARG A 23 1.07 -2.07 -8.13
CA ARG A 23 1.27 -2.72 -6.83
C ARG A 23 2.67 -3.31 -6.70
N ALA A 24 3.18 -3.93 -7.77
CA ALA A 24 4.55 -4.46 -7.79
C ALA A 24 5.58 -3.34 -7.61
N VAL A 25 5.45 -2.25 -8.38
CA VAL A 25 6.34 -1.09 -8.26
C VAL A 25 6.28 -0.49 -6.85
N ALA A 26 5.09 -0.29 -6.29
CA ALA A 26 4.93 0.26 -4.95
C ALA A 26 5.53 -0.65 -3.87
N ALA A 27 5.35 -1.98 -3.96
CA ALA A 27 5.91 -2.94 -2.99
C ALA A 27 7.44 -2.98 -3.04
N LEU A 28 8.02 -2.99 -4.25
CA LEU A 28 9.47 -2.93 -4.43
C LEU A 28 10.02 -1.58 -3.95
N ALA A 29 9.26 -0.50 -4.15
CA ALA A 29 9.61 0.82 -3.64
C ALA A 29 9.68 0.85 -2.11
N VAL A 30 8.72 0.26 -1.40
CA VAL A 30 8.77 0.12 0.06
C VAL A 30 9.98 -0.71 0.49
N LEU A 31 10.17 -1.88 -0.11
CA LEU A 31 11.27 -2.78 0.21
C LEU A 31 12.63 -2.05 0.08
N PHE A 32 12.86 -1.37 -1.03
CA PHE A 32 14.07 -0.62 -1.25
C PHE A 32 14.26 0.50 -0.22
N GLY A 33 13.24 1.32 0.03
CA GLY A 33 13.31 2.41 1.01
C GLY A 33 13.69 1.92 2.41
N HIS A 34 13.22 0.73 2.81
CA HIS A 34 13.56 0.14 4.10
C HIS A 34 14.95 -0.50 4.16
N MET A 35 15.56 -0.82 3.03
CA MET A 35 16.93 -1.34 3.00
C MET A 35 17.99 -0.30 3.32
N TRP A 36 17.67 0.98 3.20
CA TRP A 36 18.61 2.06 3.46
C TRP A 36 18.93 2.25 4.95
N ALA A 37 17.93 2.04 5.82
CA ALA A 37 18.05 2.30 7.24
C ALA A 37 19.10 1.41 7.97
N PRO A 38 19.20 0.08 7.72
CA PRO A 38 20.13 -0.80 8.41
C PRO A 38 21.61 -0.52 8.14
N PHE A 39 21.96 0.14 7.04
CA PHE A 39 23.37 0.34 6.66
C PHE A 39 24.12 1.25 7.63
N GLY A 40 23.46 2.26 8.18
CA GLY A 40 24.03 3.09 9.27
C GLY A 40 24.36 2.27 10.51
N ASP A 41 23.47 1.34 10.87
CA ASP A 41 23.63 0.47 12.05
C ASP A 41 24.76 -0.55 11.87
N TRP A 42 25.12 -0.90 10.63
CA TRP A 42 26.19 -1.85 10.32
C TRP A 42 27.58 -1.22 10.22
N GLY A 43 27.68 0.11 10.35
CA GLY A 43 28.93 0.83 10.15
C GLY A 43 29.45 0.74 8.71
N ILE A 44 28.65 0.23 7.79
CA ILE A 44 28.97 0.21 6.36
C ILE A 44 28.60 1.60 5.85
N GLY A 45 29.58 2.30 5.27
CA GLY A 45 29.36 3.62 4.69
C GLY A 45 28.15 3.58 3.77
N SER A 46 27.06 4.25 4.16
CA SER A 46 25.91 4.45 3.28
C SER A 46 26.46 5.06 1.99
N PRO A 47 26.13 4.51 0.81
CA PRO A 47 26.51 5.20 -0.42
C PRO A 47 25.97 6.62 -0.33
N ALA A 48 26.85 7.61 -0.41
CA ALA A 48 26.56 9.04 -0.21
C ALA A 48 25.72 9.64 -1.37
N TYR A 49 24.82 8.85 -1.92
CA TYR A 49 23.99 9.30 -3.04
C TYR A 49 22.57 9.52 -2.53
N ASP A 50 22.10 10.76 -2.64
CA ASP A 50 20.68 11.07 -2.67
C ASP A 50 20.05 10.36 -3.88
N VAL A 51 19.79 9.07 -3.76
CA VAL A 51 19.10 8.33 -4.82
C VAL A 51 17.67 8.87 -4.88
N PRO A 52 17.21 9.35 -6.05
CA PRO A 52 15.82 9.72 -6.23
C PRO A 52 14.97 8.46 -6.04
N TRP A 53 14.38 8.32 -4.88
CA TRP A 53 13.54 7.16 -4.55
C TRP A 53 12.11 7.63 -4.30
N PRO A 54 11.08 6.87 -4.73
CA PRO A 54 9.71 7.26 -4.46
C PRO A 54 9.47 7.48 -2.97
N SER A 55 9.17 8.71 -2.60
CA SER A 55 8.67 9.07 -1.29
C SER A 55 7.18 8.73 -1.25
N GLY A 56 6.73 8.05 -0.21
CA GLY A 56 5.30 7.75 -0.02
C GLY A 56 4.72 6.59 -0.86
N PRO A 57 5.46 5.48 -1.13
CA PRO A 57 4.87 4.33 -1.81
C PRO A 57 3.73 3.70 -1.00
N VAL A 58 3.70 3.88 0.32
CA VAL A 58 2.58 3.49 1.18
C VAL A 58 1.34 4.34 0.89
N THR A 59 1.49 5.64 0.66
CA THR A 59 0.37 6.51 0.22
C THR A 59 -0.22 6.01 -1.10
N THR A 60 0.63 5.51 -2.02
CA THR A 60 0.15 4.89 -3.27
C THR A 60 -0.71 3.64 -2.98
N PHE A 61 -0.32 2.80 -2.01
CA PHE A 61 -1.16 1.67 -1.59
C PHE A 61 -2.49 2.14 -1.01
N PHE A 62 -2.53 3.22 -0.24
CA PHE A 62 -3.79 3.78 0.26
C PHE A 62 -4.70 4.25 -0.87
N VAL A 63 -4.16 4.94 -1.88
CA VAL A 63 -4.92 5.34 -3.07
C VAL A 63 -5.44 4.12 -3.84
N ILE A 64 -4.59 3.09 -4.04
CA ILE A 64 -5.01 1.81 -4.68
C ILE A 64 -6.12 1.15 -3.87
N SER A 65 -6.00 1.08 -2.55
CA SER A 65 -6.97 0.45 -1.67
C SER A 65 -8.31 1.18 -1.71
N GLY A 66 -8.31 2.51 -1.60
CA GLY A 66 -9.51 3.33 -1.75
C GLY A 66 -10.16 3.18 -3.12
N PHE A 67 -9.35 3.20 -4.19
CA PHE A 67 -9.81 3.02 -5.56
C PHE A 67 -10.44 1.63 -5.77
N LEU A 68 -9.70 0.57 -5.46
CA LEU A 68 -10.13 -0.80 -5.74
C LEU A 68 -11.40 -1.17 -4.98
N ILE A 69 -11.46 -0.86 -3.67
CA ILE A 69 -12.62 -1.17 -2.85
C ILE A 69 -13.85 -0.43 -3.34
N THR A 70 -13.71 0.86 -3.62
CA THR A 70 -14.82 1.65 -4.12
C THR A 70 -15.31 1.15 -5.47
N TYR A 71 -14.39 0.85 -6.38
CA TYR A 71 -14.75 0.32 -7.69
C TYR A 71 -15.49 -1.01 -7.60
N LEU A 72 -15.06 -1.92 -6.71
CA LEU A 72 -15.75 -3.20 -6.45
C LEU A 72 -17.14 -2.98 -5.85
N LEU A 73 -17.28 -2.07 -4.88
CA LEU A 73 -18.58 -1.75 -4.26
C LEU A 73 -19.55 -1.09 -5.26
N MET A 74 -19.06 -0.19 -6.11
CA MET A 74 -19.89 0.41 -7.17
C MET A 74 -20.39 -0.62 -8.18
N ASN A 75 -19.54 -1.60 -8.55
CA ASN A 75 -19.96 -2.70 -9.41
C ASN A 75 -20.93 -3.67 -8.70
N GLU A 76 -20.77 -3.90 -7.38
CA GLU A 76 -21.71 -4.67 -6.57
C GLU A 76 -23.09 -3.97 -6.56
N ILE A 77 -23.13 -2.67 -6.31
CA ILE A 77 -24.37 -1.86 -6.37
C ILE A 77 -25.00 -1.93 -7.76
N GLY A 78 -24.22 -1.81 -8.83
CA GLY A 78 -24.71 -1.90 -10.21
C GLY A 78 -25.35 -3.26 -10.55
N LYS A 79 -24.90 -4.36 -9.91
CA LYS A 79 -25.45 -5.71 -10.12
C LYS A 79 -26.62 -6.05 -9.19
N THR A 80 -26.58 -5.62 -7.93
CA THR A 80 -27.51 -6.08 -6.88
C THR A 80 -28.35 -4.98 -6.28
N ASN A 81 -28.11 -3.74 -6.70
CA ASN A 81 -28.70 -2.52 -6.13
C ASN A 81 -28.44 -2.33 -4.63
N ASP A 82 -27.56 -3.14 -4.03
CA ASP A 82 -27.18 -3.02 -2.62
C ASP A 82 -25.72 -3.44 -2.36
N VAL A 83 -25.22 -3.22 -1.14
CA VAL A 83 -23.92 -3.67 -0.64
C VAL A 83 -24.12 -4.74 0.41
N SER A 84 -23.57 -5.92 0.18
CA SER A 84 -23.55 -7.01 1.16
C SER A 84 -22.38 -6.83 2.14
N ILE A 85 -22.64 -6.16 3.26
CA ILE A 85 -21.65 -5.83 4.29
C ILE A 85 -20.93 -7.08 4.82
N GLY A 86 -21.69 -8.13 5.14
CA GLY A 86 -21.11 -9.39 5.66
C GLY A 86 -20.16 -10.05 4.63
N LYS A 87 -20.56 -10.11 3.36
CA LYS A 87 -19.68 -10.63 2.30
C LYS A 87 -18.45 -9.74 2.11
N PHE A 88 -18.61 -8.43 2.22
CA PHE A 88 -17.47 -7.50 2.14
C PHE A 88 -16.43 -7.80 3.23
N TYR A 89 -16.85 -7.90 4.51
CA TYR A 89 -15.94 -8.21 5.60
C TYR A 89 -15.28 -9.57 5.45
N MET A 90 -16.05 -10.61 5.10
CA MET A 90 -15.46 -11.93 4.87
C MET A 90 -14.38 -11.93 3.79
N ARG A 91 -14.58 -11.17 2.70
CA ARG A 91 -13.55 -11.02 1.65
C ARG A 91 -12.28 -10.33 2.17
N ARG A 92 -12.40 -9.35 3.07
CA ARG A 92 -11.23 -8.65 3.64
C ARG A 92 -10.53 -9.50 4.69
N ILE A 93 -11.28 -10.10 5.61
CA ILE A 93 -10.74 -11.02 6.61
C ILE A 93 -9.94 -12.14 5.94
N LEU A 94 -10.51 -12.85 5.00
CA LEU A 94 -9.83 -13.95 4.31
C LEU A 94 -8.62 -13.49 3.45
N ARG A 95 -8.57 -12.23 3.07
CA ARG A 95 -7.46 -11.66 2.30
C ARG A 95 -6.29 -11.20 3.16
N ILE A 96 -6.57 -10.59 4.33
CA ILE A 96 -5.58 -9.82 5.11
C ILE A 96 -5.20 -10.55 6.39
N TRP A 97 -6.18 -10.95 7.20
CA TRP A 97 -5.97 -11.44 8.55
C TRP A 97 -5.08 -12.69 8.66
N PRO A 98 -5.19 -13.72 7.79
CA PRO A 98 -4.35 -14.91 7.95
C PRO A 98 -2.86 -14.57 7.94
N LEU A 99 -2.38 -13.86 6.91
CA LEU A 99 -0.98 -13.48 6.81
C LEU A 99 -0.60 -12.42 7.85
N TYR A 100 -1.49 -11.47 8.15
CA TYR A 100 -1.28 -10.46 9.19
C TYR A 100 -0.96 -11.10 10.54
N TYR A 101 -1.87 -11.94 11.05
CA TYR A 101 -1.67 -12.56 12.36
C TYR A 101 -0.59 -13.64 12.36
N GLY A 102 -0.45 -14.40 11.27
CA GLY A 102 0.67 -15.33 11.11
C GLY A 102 2.02 -14.63 11.22
N TYR A 103 2.18 -13.51 10.52
CA TYR A 103 3.39 -12.70 10.59
C TYR A 103 3.57 -12.01 11.95
N PHE A 104 2.47 -11.51 12.55
CA PHE A 104 2.49 -10.91 13.89
C PHE A 104 3.07 -11.87 14.93
N VAL A 105 2.54 -13.09 15.00
CA VAL A 105 3.03 -14.11 15.93
C VAL A 105 4.48 -14.49 15.62
N LEU A 106 4.81 -14.74 14.35
CA LEU A 106 6.17 -15.05 13.92
C LEU A 106 7.15 -13.95 14.32
N SER A 107 6.78 -12.69 14.14
CA SER A 107 7.62 -11.55 14.52
C SER A 107 7.91 -11.50 16.02
N LEU A 108 6.90 -11.73 16.86
CA LEU A 108 7.09 -11.78 18.31
C LEU A 108 8.03 -12.93 18.73
N ILE A 109 7.87 -14.10 18.12
CA ILE A 109 8.77 -15.26 18.37
C ILE A 109 10.20 -14.90 17.97
N VAL A 110 10.41 -14.31 16.79
CA VAL A 110 11.75 -13.92 16.30
C VAL A 110 12.37 -12.86 17.20
N VAL A 111 11.61 -11.82 17.57
CA VAL A 111 12.10 -10.77 18.48
C VAL A 111 12.52 -11.38 19.81
N ALA A 112 11.72 -12.26 20.39
CA ALA A 112 12.07 -12.96 21.64
C ALA A 112 13.33 -13.83 21.50
N ALA A 113 13.46 -14.58 20.38
CA ALA A 113 14.63 -15.43 20.11
C ALA A 113 15.93 -14.63 20.02
N PHE A 114 15.89 -13.43 19.48
CA PHE A 114 17.02 -12.49 19.42
C PHE A 114 17.15 -11.59 20.66
N LYS A 115 16.40 -11.90 21.74
CA LYS A 115 16.37 -11.10 23.00
C LYS A 115 16.05 -9.62 22.76
N GLY A 116 15.21 -9.34 21.76
CA GLY A 116 14.69 -8.01 21.49
C GLY A 116 13.56 -7.64 22.44
N GLU A 117 13.27 -6.36 22.54
CA GLU A 117 12.21 -5.84 23.41
C GLU A 117 10.82 -6.00 22.76
N ILE A 118 9.89 -6.61 23.49
CA ILE A 118 8.47 -6.66 23.19
C ILE A 118 7.76 -5.70 24.14
N ASN A 119 7.37 -4.54 23.64
CA ASN A 119 6.74 -3.49 24.43
C ASN A 119 5.22 -3.41 24.19
N SER A 120 4.56 -2.40 24.77
CA SER A 120 3.10 -2.19 24.67
C SER A 120 2.60 -1.97 23.24
N ALA A 121 3.47 -1.69 22.27
CA ALA A 121 3.09 -1.61 20.85
C ALA A 121 2.46 -2.91 20.31
N ALA A 122 2.79 -4.07 20.91
CA ALA A 122 2.20 -5.35 20.54
C ALA A 122 0.65 -5.33 20.61
N TRP A 123 0.07 -4.67 21.61
CA TRP A 123 -1.38 -4.53 21.73
C TRP A 123 -1.97 -3.71 20.58
N PHE A 124 -1.33 -2.62 20.21
CA PHE A 124 -1.78 -1.80 19.09
C PHE A 124 -1.75 -2.58 17.77
N TYR A 125 -0.72 -3.39 17.53
CA TYR A 125 -0.66 -4.25 16.35
C TYR A 125 -1.71 -5.36 16.42
N GLY A 126 -1.94 -5.97 17.57
CA GLY A 126 -2.97 -7.00 17.75
C GLY A 126 -4.39 -6.53 17.41
N PHE A 127 -4.68 -5.23 17.58
CA PHE A 127 -5.99 -4.62 17.34
C PHE A 127 -6.04 -3.68 16.13
N PHE A 128 -5.16 -3.82 15.14
CA PHE A 128 -5.12 -2.98 13.95
C PHE A 128 -5.02 -1.46 14.23
N SER A 129 -4.40 -1.08 15.33
CA SER A 129 -4.19 0.33 15.73
C SER A 129 -2.72 0.74 15.70
N GLY A 130 -1.92 0.07 14.86
CA GLY A 130 -0.49 0.35 14.67
C GLY A 130 -0.19 1.78 14.25
N ASN A 131 -1.12 2.48 13.58
CA ASN A 131 -1.01 3.91 13.27
C ASN A 131 -0.97 4.79 14.54
N ILE A 132 -1.71 4.43 15.58
CA ILE A 132 -1.68 5.14 16.87
C ILE A 132 -0.34 4.89 17.55
N SER A 133 0.12 3.63 17.61
CA SER A 133 1.45 3.27 18.11
C SER A 133 2.55 4.07 17.42
N HIS A 134 2.48 4.17 16.08
CA HIS A 134 3.40 4.97 15.28
C HIS A 134 3.34 6.47 15.63
N ALA A 135 2.13 7.03 15.80
CA ALA A 135 1.94 8.43 16.13
C ALA A 135 2.49 8.81 17.52
N ILE A 136 2.43 7.91 18.50
CA ILE A 136 3.00 8.13 19.84
C ILE A 136 4.48 7.75 19.93
N GLY A 137 5.06 7.19 18.87
CA GLY A 137 6.50 6.92 18.77
C GLY A 137 6.95 5.62 19.44
N ILE A 138 6.04 4.64 19.65
CA ILE A 138 6.39 3.32 20.14
C ILE A 138 6.26 2.28 19.04
N GLY A 139 7.12 1.26 19.05
CA GLY A 139 7.08 0.22 18.01
C GLY A 139 7.96 -0.97 18.33
N ILE A 140 7.76 -2.04 17.55
CA ILE A 140 8.58 -3.24 17.53
C ILE A 140 9.12 -3.35 16.10
N ILE A 141 10.44 -3.35 15.93
CA ILE A 141 11.08 -3.15 14.61
C ILE A 141 10.48 -4.00 13.48
N PRO A 142 10.34 -5.34 13.59
CA PRO A 142 9.75 -6.12 12.50
C PRO A 142 8.28 -5.81 12.22
N LEU A 143 7.56 -5.18 13.16
CA LEU A 143 6.12 -4.87 13.07
C LEU A 143 5.85 -3.40 12.78
N TYR A 144 6.87 -2.56 12.71
CA TYR A 144 6.70 -1.11 12.60
C TYR A 144 5.87 -0.70 11.39
N HIS A 145 5.99 -1.39 10.26
CA HIS A 145 5.21 -1.15 9.03
C HIS A 145 3.72 -1.50 9.15
N PHE A 146 3.30 -2.20 10.22
CA PHE A 146 1.88 -2.54 10.47
C PHE A 146 0.99 -1.34 10.73
N TRP A 147 1.58 -0.15 10.94
CA TRP A 147 0.80 1.07 11.06
C TRP A 147 -0.11 1.28 9.84
N SER A 148 0.36 1.01 8.64
CA SER A 148 -0.41 1.21 7.41
C SER A 148 -1.52 0.18 7.23
N LEU A 149 -1.28 -1.08 7.60
CA LEU A 149 -2.31 -2.12 7.58
C LEU A 149 -3.43 -1.82 8.58
N GLY A 150 -3.07 -1.23 9.74
CA GLY A 150 -4.05 -0.72 10.69
C GLY A 150 -4.95 0.37 10.09
N VAL A 151 -4.37 1.32 9.36
CA VAL A 151 -5.13 2.37 8.65
C VAL A 151 -6.12 1.76 7.65
N GLU A 152 -5.68 0.80 6.85
CA GLU A 152 -6.54 0.14 5.87
C GLU A 152 -7.72 -0.58 6.54
N GLU A 153 -7.47 -1.38 7.58
CA GLU A 153 -8.52 -2.11 8.28
C GLU A 153 -9.51 -1.17 8.97
N GLN A 154 -9.03 -0.08 9.59
CA GLN A 154 -9.88 0.96 10.16
C GLN A 154 -10.77 1.61 9.09
N PHE A 155 -10.22 1.90 7.90
CA PHE A 155 -11.01 2.43 6.79
C PHE A 155 -12.07 1.43 6.33
N TYR A 156 -11.73 0.14 6.22
CA TYR A 156 -12.66 -0.91 5.80
C TYR A 156 -13.80 -1.15 6.80
N MET A 157 -13.63 -0.80 8.08
CA MET A 157 -14.70 -0.95 9.09
C MET A 157 -15.92 -0.06 8.82
N TRP A 158 -15.72 1.19 8.43
CA TRP A 158 -16.83 2.15 8.28
C TRP A 158 -17.18 2.46 6.82
N TYR A 159 -16.22 2.37 5.91
CA TYR A 159 -16.37 2.81 4.52
C TYR A 159 -17.50 2.09 3.76
N PRO A 160 -17.67 0.75 3.82
CA PRO A 160 -18.76 0.07 3.10
C PRO A 160 -20.14 0.48 3.59
N TRP A 161 -20.28 0.83 4.87
CA TRP A 161 -21.53 1.39 5.41
C TRP A 161 -21.82 2.76 4.81
N MET A 162 -20.82 3.61 4.73
CA MET A 162 -20.97 4.92 4.08
C MET A 162 -21.42 4.76 2.62
N VAL A 163 -20.80 3.86 1.86
CA VAL A 163 -21.19 3.58 0.47
C VAL A 163 -22.63 3.05 0.40
N LYS A 164 -22.99 2.12 1.29
CA LYS A 164 -24.34 1.53 1.32
C LYS A 164 -25.45 2.58 1.53
N TYR A 165 -25.24 3.49 2.47
CA TYR A 165 -26.25 4.50 2.83
C TYR A 165 -26.22 5.76 1.96
N ASN A 166 -25.13 6.01 1.24
CA ASN A 166 -24.97 7.21 0.41
C ASN A 166 -24.89 6.92 -1.10
N LYS A 167 -25.42 5.80 -1.60
CA LYS A 167 -25.28 5.33 -2.99
C LYS A 167 -25.47 6.46 -4.02
N LYS A 168 -26.51 7.29 -3.85
CA LYS A 168 -26.85 8.37 -4.76
C LYS A 168 -25.85 9.54 -4.72
N HIS A 169 -25.37 9.88 -3.52
CA HIS A 169 -24.53 11.06 -3.27
C HIS A 169 -23.09 10.67 -2.86
N ILE A 170 -22.66 9.45 -3.15
CA ILE A 170 -21.38 8.89 -2.67
C ILE A 170 -20.17 9.76 -3.01
N LEU A 171 -20.12 10.38 -4.20
CA LEU A 171 -19.01 11.25 -4.59
C LEU A 171 -18.94 12.49 -3.67
N TYR A 172 -20.08 13.11 -3.39
CA TYR A 172 -20.14 14.27 -2.48
C TYR A 172 -19.76 13.88 -1.05
N ALA A 173 -20.20 12.71 -0.57
CA ALA A 173 -19.84 12.21 0.75
C ALA A 173 -18.32 11.95 0.85
N VAL A 174 -17.72 11.30 -0.14
CA VAL A 174 -16.28 11.03 -0.19
C VAL A 174 -15.48 12.32 -0.26
N CYS A 175 -15.83 13.26 -1.15
CA CYS A 175 -15.15 14.54 -1.27
C CYS A 175 -15.30 15.39 0.00
N GLY A 176 -16.51 15.42 0.59
CA GLY A 176 -16.78 16.15 1.83
C GLY A 176 -15.94 15.64 3.00
N LEU A 177 -15.87 14.32 3.19
CA LEU A 177 -15.03 13.70 4.23
C LEU A 177 -13.53 13.90 3.97
N CYS A 178 -13.09 13.86 2.70
CA CYS A 178 -11.71 14.15 2.32
C CYS A 178 -11.32 15.58 2.72
N ILE A 179 -12.17 16.56 2.38
CA ILE A 179 -11.97 17.97 2.74
C ILE A 179 -12.01 18.17 4.26
N LEU A 180 -12.95 17.51 4.95
CA LEU A 180 -13.05 17.57 6.42
C LEU A 180 -11.79 17.01 7.09
N TRP A 181 -11.29 15.86 6.63
CA TRP A 181 -10.06 15.25 7.16
C TRP A 181 -8.85 16.14 6.95
N LEU A 182 -8.67 16.65 5.72
CA LEU A 182 -7.60 17.58 5.39
C LEU A 182 -7.70 18.88 6.20
N GLY A 183 -8.91 19.43 6.33
CA GLY A 183 -9.18 20.62 7.13
C GLY A 183 -8.84 20.42 8.62
N ALA A 184 -9.23 19.26 9.19
CA ALA A 184 -8.88 18.91 10.56
C ALA A 184 -7.36 18.78 10.74
N LYS A 185 -6.66 18.14 9.79
CA LYS A 185 -5.20 18.00 9.82
C LYS A 185 -4.50 19.34 9.71
N LEU A 186 -4.92 20.21 8.80
CA LEU A 186 -4.39 21.56 8.65
C LEU A 186 -4.68 22.43 9.88
N GLY A 187 -5.88 22.34 10.44
CA GLY A 187 -6.25 23.03 11.68
C GLY A 187 -5.39 22.57 12.86
N CYS A 188 -5.24 21.25 13.05
CA CYS A 188 -4.35 20.75 14.10
C CYS A 188 -2.90 21.22 13.91
N TYR A 189 -2.40 21.23 12.67
CA TYR A 189 -1.06 21.73 12.38
C TYR A 189 -0.90 23.22 12.69
N ALA A 190 -1.87 24.04 12.29
CA ALA A 190 -1.84 25.49 12.47
C ALA A 190 -1.96 25.92 13.94
N PHE A 191 -2.86 25.27 14.71
CA PHE A 191 -3.15 25.67 16.09
C PHE A 191 -2.39 24.88 17.15
N LEU A 192 -2.01 23.62 16.87
CA LEU A 192 -1.35 22.72 17.84
C LEU A 192 0.06 22.31 17.38
N GLY A 193 0.52 22.77 16.22
CA GLY A 193 1.77 22.38 15.63
C GLY A 193 1.81 20.87 15.31
N LYS A 194 3.01 20.25 15.41
CA LYS A 194 3.20 18.80 15.19
C LYS A 194 2.86 17.96 16.43
N GLY A 195 1.89 18.38 17.23
CA GLY A 195 1.39 17.65 18.40
C GLY A 195 0.76 16.30 18.05
N LEU A 196 0.34 15.55 19.09
CA LEU A 196 -0.18 14.19 18.93
C LEU A 196 -1.40 14.11 17.99
N ALA A 197 -2.35 15.05 18.11
CA ALA A 197 -3.54 15.09 17.26
C ALA A 197 -3.17 15.20 15.76
N TYR A 198 -2.25 16.12 15.43
CA TYR A 198 -1.74 16.25 14.07
C TYR A 198 -1.06 14.96 13.61
N ARG A 199 -0.19 14.34 14.44
CA ARG A 199 0.52 13.10 14.07
C ARG A 199 -0.44 11.96 13.79
N ILE A 200 -1.49 11.78 14.60
CA ILE A 200 -2.53 10.75 14.37
C ILE A 200 -3.22 10.99 13.02
N LEU A 201 -3.68 12.21 12.74
CA LEU A 201 -4.35 12.53 11.48
C LEU A 201 -3.42 12.36 10.28
N ALA A 202 -2.17 12.79 10.39
CA ALA A 202 -1.17 12.72 9.32
C ALA A 202 -0.75 11.29 8.99
N VAL A 203 -0.68 10.40 9.97
CA VAL A 203 -0.34 8.98 9.78
C VAL A 203 -1.55 8.20 9.25
N THR A 204 -2.77 8.53 9.68
CA THR A 204 -3.98 7.78 9.31
C THR A 204 -4.37 7.95 7.83
N GLN A 205 -4.03 9.05 7.16
CA GLN A 205 -4.15 9.26 5.69
C GLN A 205 -5.48 8.79 5.07
N PHE A 206 -6.61 8.93 5.76
CA PHE A 206 -7.92 8.58 5.19
C PHE A 206 -8.28 9.45 3.99
N ASP A 207 -7.83 10.70 3.96
CA ASP A 207 -7.93 11.61 2.82
C ASP A 207 -7.30 11.04 1.55
N CYS A 208 -6.14 10.38 1.65
CA CYS A 208 -5.49 9.72 0.51
C CYS A 208 -6.31 8.53 -0.01
N MET A 209 -6.90 7.72 0.89
CA MET A 209 -7.81 6.63 0.51
C MET A 209 -9.08 7.19 -0.14
N MET A 210 -9.62 8.29 0.38
CA MET A 210 -10.81 8.96 -0.21
C MET A 210 -10.52 9.57 -1.56
N LEU A 211 -9.31 10.09 -1.82
CA LEU A 211 -8.89 10.53 -3.16
C LEU A 211 -8.93 9.36 -4.15
N GLY A 212 -8.42 8.20 -3.74
CA GLY A 212 -8.54 6.97 -4.54
C GLY A 212 -9.99 6.57 -4.80
N ALA A 213 -10.82 6.65 -3.76
CA ALA A 213 -12.26 6.37 -3.85
C ALA A 213 -12.99 7.33 -4.80
N ALA A 214 -12.71 8.63 -4.72
CA ALA A 214 -13.27 9.63 -5.64
C ALA A 214 -12.88 9.33 -7.09
N GLY A 215 -11.62 9.00 -7.35
CA GLY A 215 -11.14 8.58 -8.65
C GLY A 215 -11.87 7.35 -9.19
N ALA A 216 -12.12 6.35 -8.34
CA ALA A 216 -12.88 5.16 -8.70
C ALA A 216 -14.33 5.45 -9.08
N ILE A 217 -14.99 6.34 -8.33
CA ILE A 217 -16.38 6.75 -8.63
C ILE A 217 -16.44 7.49 -9.96
N MET A 218 -15.51 8.42 -10.20
CA MET A 218 -15.45 9.17 -11.47
C MET A 218 -15.14 8.24 -12.65
N TYR A 219 -14.26 7.28 -12.47
CA TYR A 219 -13.96 6.26 -13.47
C TYR A 219 -15.17 5.37 -13.76
N TYR A 220 -15.84 4.85 -12.72
CA TYR A 220 -17.03 4.02 -12.84
C TYR A 220 -18.18 4.75 -13.56
N ARG A 221 -18.38 6.04 -13.27
CA ARG A 221 -19.39 6.90 -13.90
C ARG A 221 -19.04 7.32 -15.33
N GLY A 222 -17.84 7.06 -15.80
CA GLY A 222 -17.38 7.49 -17.12
C GLY A 222 -17.20 9.00 -17.23
N THR A 223 -16.77 9.69 -16.15
CA THR A 223 -16.61 11.15 -16.12
C THR A 223 -15.57 11.59 -17.16
N GLU A 224 -16.03 12.18 -18.28
CA GLU A 224 -15.22 12.41 -19.47
C GLU A 224 -13.98 13.30 -19.22
N TRP A 225 -14.13 14.43 -18.56
CA TRP A 225 -13.02 15.34 -18.33
C TRP A 225 -11.91 14.67 -17.51
N PHE A 226 -12.29 13.87 -16.48
CA PHE A 226 -11.36 13.15 -15.63
C PHE A 226 -10.62 12.06 -16.39
N ILE A 227 -11.35 11.28 -17.18
CA ILE A 227 -10.77 10.22 -18.01
C ILE A 227 -9.83 10.83 -19.07
N ARG A 228 -10.27 11.91 -19.76
CA ARG A 228 -9.41 12.59 -20.74
C ARG A 228 -8.13 13.13 -20.13
N LEU A 229 -8.19 13.76 -18.96
CA LEU A 229 -7.02 14.27 -18.24
C LEU A 229 -6.05 13.13 -17.92
N CYS A 230 -6.53 12.09 -17.26
CA CYS A 230 -5.70 10.98 -16.80
C CYS A 230 -5.21 10.06 -17.94
N SER A 231 -5.92 10.02 -19.08
CA SER A 231 -5.51 9.27 -20.27
C SER A 231 -4.59 10.05 -21.21
N ASN A 232 -4.36 11.32 -20.93
CA ASN A 232 -3.40 12.10 -21.72
C ASN A 232 -1.97 11.59 -21.50
N ARG A 233 -1.27 11.22 -22.59
CA ARG A 233 0.08 10.65 -22.52
C ARG A 233 1.09 11.55 -21.82
N TYR A 234 0.99 12.87 -22.01
CA TYR A 234 1.93 13.82 -21.40
C TYR A 234 1.69 13.93 -19.91
N VAL A 235 0.42 13.98 -19.49
CA VAL A 235 0.02 13.95 -18.06
C VAL A 235 0.49 12.65 -17.41
N ALA A 236 0.32 11.52 -18.07
CA ALA A 236 0.80 10.21 -17.61
C ALA A 236 2.33 10.19 -17.44
N ILE A 237 3.10 10.65 -18.46
CA ILE A 237 4.56 10.69 -18.39
C ILE A 237 5.02 11.60 -17.24
N VAL A 238 4.46 12.80 -17.12
CA VAL A 238 4.77 13.72 -16.02
C VAL A 238 4.47 13.09 -14.66
N ALA A 239 3.31 12.45 -14.51
CA ALA A 239 2.94 11.77 -13.28
C ALA A 239 3.92 10.65 -12.92
N TRP A 240 4.37 9.84 -13.89
CA TRP A 240 5.39 8.82 -13.66
C TRP A 240 6.73 9.41 -13.26
N ILE A 241 7.17 10.49 -13.93
CA ILE A 241 8.41 11.19 -13.55
C ILE A 241 8.28 11.72 -12.12
N LEU A 242 7.19 12.41 -11.79
CA LEU A 242 6.94 12.91 -10.44
C LEU A 242 6.89 11.78 -9.41
N PHE A 243 6.28 10.65 -9.74
CA PHE A 243 6.23 9.49 -8.86
C PHE A 243 7.63 8.98 -8.53
N PHE A 244 8.44 8.67 -9.55
CA PHE A 244 9.80 8.14 -9.34
C PHE A 244 10.78 9.14 -8.74
N THR A 245 10.57 10.43 -8.95
CA THR A 245 11.42 11.49 -8.39
C THR A 245 10.87 12.09 -7.10
N SER A 246 9.81 11.51 -6.53
CA SER A 246 9.13 12.10 -5.35
C SER A 246 10.05 12.25 -4.14
N GLY A 247 11.05 11.42 -3.96
CA GLY A 247 12.09 11.59 -2.94
C GLY A 247 12.88 12.90 -3.05
N LEU A 248 13.01 13.47 -4.27
CA LEU A 248 13.73 14.72 -4.49
C LEU A 248 12.88 15.95 -4.15
N TRP A 249 11.60 15.95 -4.50
CA TRP A 249 10.75 17.14 -4.41
C TRP A 249 9.79 17.13 -3.22
N ALA A 250 9.37 15.95 -2.71
CA ALA A 250 8.39 15.88 -1.62
C ALA A 250 8.86 16.59 -0.34
N LYS A 251 10.16 16.63 -0.09
CA LYS A 251 10.76 17.34 1.05
C LYS A 251 10.56 18.87 1.02
N TYR A 252 10.29 19.45 -0.16
CA TYR A 252 10.03 20.87 -0.33
C TYR A 252 8.55 21.23 -0.19
N ILE A 253 7.65 20.23 -0.12
CA ILE A 253 6.23 20.45 0.10
C ILE A 253 5.96 20.51 1.60
N PRO A 254 5.12 21.45 2.08
CA PRO A 254 4.75 21.51 3.49
C PRO A 254 4.19 20.18 3.99
N SER A 255 4.73 19.71 5.13
CA SER A 255 4.40 18.41 5.75
C SER A 255 2.89 18.10 5.83
N PRO A 256 1.98 19.07 6.10
CA PRO A 256 0.56 18.75 6.18
C PRO A 256 -0.12 18.32 4.89
N ILE A 257 0.47 18.63 3.71
CA ILE A 257 -0.13 18.37 2.39
C ILE A 257 0.73 17.46 1.49
N THR A 258 1.89 17.03 1.97
CA THR A 258 2.83 16.21 1.17
C THR A 258 2.17 14.91 0.69
N ASN A 259 1.45 14.22 1.58
CA ASN A 259 0.81 12.95 1.25
C ASN A 259 -0.31 13.10 0.22
N GLU A 260 -1.06 14.20 0.26
CA GLU A 260 -2.14 14.49 -0.69
C GLU A 260 -1.61 14.77 -2.09
N VAL A 261 -0.49 15.50 -2.18
CA VAL A 261 0.18 15.72 -3.48
C VAL A 261 0.67 14.39 -4.05
N ILE A 262 1.28 13.54 -3.24
CA ILE A 262 1.69 12.18 -3.63
C ILE A 262 0.46 11.34 -4.02
N ALA A 263 -0.65 11.45 -3.28
CA ALA A 263 -1.88 10.73 -3.58
C ALA A 263 -2.50 11.15 -4.92
N ILE A 264 -2.47 12.44 -5.25
CA ILE A 264 -2.95 12.94 -6.56
C ILE A 264 -2.06 12.38 -7.69
N VAL A 265 -0.73 12.44 -7.54
CA VAL A 265 0.21 11.86 -8.50
C VAL A 265 -0.04 10.36 -8.66
N SER A 266 -0.21 9.64 -7.54
CA SER A 266 -0.50 8.21 -7.53
C SER A 266 -1.84 7.87 -8.21
N LEU A 267 -2.88 8.68 -8.00
CA LEU A 267 -4.16 8.49 -8.67
C LEU A 267 -4.02 8.62 -10.20
N ILE A 268 -3.27 9.61 -10.66
CA ILE A 268 -3.02 9.79 -12.12
C ILE A 268 -2.22 8.60 -12.66
N VAL A 269 -1.21 8.12 -11.92
CA VAL A 269 -0.42 6.92 -12.29
C VAL A 269 -1.32 5.68 -12.38
N ILE A 270 -2.23 5.48 -11.42
CA ILE A 270 -3.20 4.36 -11.44
C ILE A 270 -4.08 4.46 -12.69
N MET A 271 -4.65 5.63 -12.96
CA MET A 271 -5.51 5.85 -14.12
C MET A 271 -4.75 5.67 -15.43
N ALA A 272 -3.51 6.17 -15.52
CA ALA A 272 -2.65 5.95 -16.66
C ALA A 272 -2.36 4.46 -16.90
N GLY A 273 -2.12 3.70 -15.83
CA GLY A 273 -1.94 2.24 -15.90
C GLY A 273 -3.15 1.48 -16.44
N LEU A 274 -4.37 1.96 -16.14
CA LEU A 274 -5.60 1.37 -16.66
C LEU A 274 -5.77 1.60 -18.18
N VAL A 275 -5.23 2.70 -18.71
CA VAL A 275 -5.36 3.08 -20.12
C VAL A 275 -4.17 2.60 -20.96
N TRP A 276 -2.95 2.74 -20.42
CA TRP A 276 -1.68 2.45 -21.12
C TRP A 276 -1.13 1.07 -20.75
N LYS A 277 -1.89 0.02 -21.08
CA LYS A 277 -1.71 -1.39 -20.71
C LYS A 277 -0.30 -2.01 -20.87
N PRO A 278 0.52 -1.73 -21.92
CA PRO A 278 1.60 -2.65 -22.30
C PRO A 278 2.78 -2.75 -21.32
N ILE A 279 3.18 -1.64 -20.68
CA ILE A 279 4.42 -1.61 -19.87
C ILE A 279 4.26 -2.35 -18.54
N LEU A 280 3.10 -2.20 -17.90
CA LEU A 280 2.81 -2.77 -16.59
C LEU A 280 2.07 -4.11 -16.66
N GLU A 281 1.65 -4.52 -17.87
CA GLU A 281 0.84 -5.72 -18.12
C GLU A 281 1.69 -6.85 -18.69
N ASN A 282 2.73 -7.25 -17.96
CA ASN A 282 3.55 -8.41 -18.32
C ASN A 282 3.53 -9.48 -17.22
N LYS A 283 3.98 -10.70 -17.55
CA LYS A 283 3.94 -11.85 -16.63
C LYS A 283 4.67 -11.57 -15.30
N VAL A 284 5.81 -10.90 -15.36
CA VAL A 284 6.64 -10.60 -14.17
C VAL A 284 5.92 -9.58 -13.27
N MET A 285 5.46 -8.47 -13.83
CA MET A 285 4.74 -7.43 -13.06
C MET A 285 3.43 -7.96 -12.49
N ASN A 286 2.70 -8.76 -13.26
CA ASN A 286 1.48 -9.40 -12.78
C ASN A 286 1.76 -10.39 -11.64
N TYR A 287 2.84 -11.17 -11.71
CA TYR A 287 3.24 -12.07 -10.63
C TYR A 287 3.63 -11.28 -9.38
N LEU A 288 4.55 -10.32 -9.51
CA LEU A 288 4.98 -9.49 -8.38
C LEU A 288 3.81 -8.72 -7.73
N GLY A 289 2.88 -8.23 -8.54
CA GLY A 289 1.67 -7.57 -8.03
C GLY A 289 0.74 -8.51 -7.25
N LYS A 290 0.62 -9.78 -7.65
CA LYS A 290 -0.15 -10.79 -6.90
C LYS A 290 0.47 -11.06 -5.53
N ILE A 291 1.79 -11.19 -5.45
CA ILE A 291 2.52 -11.45 -4.19
C ILE A 291 2.92 -10.17 -3.44
N SER A 292 2.52 -8.98 -3.91
CA SER A 292 2.93 -7.68 -3.35
C SER A 292 2.58 -7.52 -1.87
N TYR A 293 1.47 -8.12 -1.41
CA TYR A 293 1.09 -8.13 0.00
C TYR A 293 2.09 -8.94 0.83
N GLY A 294 2.46 -10.14 0.37
CA GLY A 294 3.51 -10.95 1.01
C GLY A 294 4.87 -10.23 1.02
N ILE A 295 5.28 -9.58 -0.08
CA ILE A 295 6.51 -8.76 -0.14
C ILE A 295 6.47 -7.67 0.94
N TYR A 296 5.36 -6.93 1.01
CA TYR A 296 5.18 -5.86 1.98
C TYR A 296 5.22 -6.36 3.43
N VAL A 297 4.62 -7.51 3.72
CA VAL A 297 4.52 -8.04 5.08
C VAL A 297 5.86 -8.64 5.54
N ILE A 298 6.55 -9.42 4.68
CA ILE A 298 7.67 -10.25 5.17
C ILE A 298 9.04 -9.56 5.16
N HIS A 299 9.25 -8.51 4.34
CA HIS A 299 10.58 -7.92 4.20
C HIS A 299 11.19 -7.39 5.50
N PRO A 300 10.44 -6.81 6.48
CA PRO A 300 11.08 -6.26 7.68
C PRO A 300 11.67 -7.32 8.59
N ILE A 301 11.08 -8.54 8.64
CA ILE A 301 11.65 -9.62 9.44
C ILE A 301 12.95 -10.16 8.83
N LEU A 302 13.04 -10.20 7.50
CA LEU A 302 14.27 -10.57 6.81
C LEU A 302 15.38 -9.55 7.03
N LEU A 303 15.03 -8.26 7.00
CA LEU A 303 15.96 -7.19 7.35
C LEU A 303 16.38 -7.27 8.82
N TYR A 304 15.45 -7.52 9.74
CA TYR A 304 15.74 -7.65 11.18
C TYR A 304 16.68 -8.82 11.46
N ILE A 305 16.41 -10.01 10.90
CA ILE A 305 17.28 -11.18 11.02
C ILE A 305 18.65 -10.89 10.38
N GLY A 306 18.66 -10.32 9.17
CA GLY A 306 19.89 -9.95 8.46
C GLY A 306 20.76 -8.99 9.28
N THR A 307 20.17 -7.97 9.91
CA THR A 307 20.88 -7.04 10.78
C THR A 307 21.50 -7.74 11.99
N ARG A 308 20.76 -8.64 12.64
CA ARG A 308 21.21 -9.35 13.85
C ARG A 308 22.23 -10.46 13.59
N THR A 309 22.35 -10.95 12.35
CA THR A 309 23.25 -12.03 11.98
C THR A 309 24.37 -11.54 11.06
N VAL A 310 24.04 -11.27 9.80
CA VAL A 310 25.00 -10.92 8.76
C VAL A 310 25.59 -9.52 9.01
N GLY A 311 24.78 -8.54 9.39
CA GLY A 311 25.22 -7.17 9.68
C GLY A 311 26.26 -7.14 10.80
N THR A 312 26.02 -7.88 11.90
CA THR A 312 26.95 -8.01 13.03
C THR A 312 28.26 -8.72 12.63
N ALA A 313 28.21 -9.65 11.68
CA ALA A 313 29.42 -10.31 11.17
C ALA A 313 30.21 -9.37 10.26
N ILE A 314 29.55 -8.71 9.31
CA ILE A 314 30.18 -7.83 8.30
C ILE A 314 30.83 -6.62 8.97
N SER A 315 30.20 -6.02 9.99
CA SER A 315 30.74 -4.84 10.69
C SER A 315 32.12 -5.06 11.35
N ARG A 316 32.54 -6.33 11.49
CA ARG A 316 33.85 -6.69 12.05
C ARG A 316 34.98 -6.66 11.01
N TYR A 317 34.66 -6.52 9.72
CA TYR A 317 35.67 -6.58 8.66
C TYR A 317 35.90 -5.21 8.05
N GLU A 318 37.14 -4.69 8.13
CA GLU A 318 37.51 -3.38 7.58
C GLU A 318 37.27 -3.27 6.08
N TRP A 319 37.46 -4.36 5.31
CA TRP A 319 37.18 -4.34 3.88
C TRP A 319 35.71 -4.00 3.57
N ALA A 320 34.77 -4.45 4.39
CA ALA A 320 33.35 -4.20 4.19
C ALA A 320 33.00 -2.73 4.46
N GLN A 321 33.67 -2.10 5.43
CA GLN A 321 33.51 -0.68 5.70
C GLN A 321 34.02 0.18 4.54
N ASN A 322 35.08 -0.26 3.87
CA ASN A 322 35.69 0.44 2.74
C ASN A 322 34.98 0.16 1.39
N GLN A 323 34.19 -0.92 1.29
CA GLN A 323 33.47 -1.34 0.07
C GLN A 323 31.95 -1.23 0.22
N GLY A 324 31.48 -0.17 0.87
CA GLY A 324 30.07 0.03 1.20
C GLY A 324 29.11 -0.15 0.02
N GLY A 325 29.46 0.31 -1.18
CA GLY A 325 28.64 0.14 -2.38
C GLY A 325 28.48 -1.30 -2.84
N VAL A 326 29.55 -2.10 -2.77
CA VAL A 326 29.53 -3.53 -3.15
C VAL A 326 28.73 -4.32 -2.12
N CYS A 327 28.95 -4.08 -0.83
CA CYS A 327 28.19 -4.70 0.26
C CYS A 327 26.71 -4.36 0.13
N PHE A 328 26.37 -3.09 -0.16
CA PHE A 328 24.99 -2.68 -0.42
C PHE A 328 24.38 -3.49 -1.56
N ALA A 329 25.04 -3.57 -2.71
CA ALA A 329 24.51 -4.29 -3.87
C ALA A 329 24.26 -5.77 -3.54
N ILE A 330 25.21 -6.46 -2.89
CA ILE A 330 25.05 -7.86 -2.51
C ILE A 330 23.86 -8.05 -1.58
N ILE A 331 23.77 -7.23 -0.52
CA ILE A 331 22.66 -7.31 0.46
C ILE A 331 21.34 -6.99 -0.21
N PHE A 332 21.30 -5.95 -1.05
CA PHE A 332 20.12 -5.54 -1.80
C PHE A 332 19.56 -6.68 -2.65
N PHE A 333 20.38 -7.27 -3.51
CA PHE A 333 19.91 -8.37 -4.36
C PHE A 333 19.55 -9.62 -3.58
N THR A 334 20.30 -9.94 -2.52
CA THR A 334 20.03 -11.09 -1.65
C THR A 334 18.70 -10.92 -0.90
N VAL A 335 18.50 -9.80 -0.23
CA VAL A 335 17.25 -9.55 0.53
C VAL A 335 16.06 -9.44 -0.41
N THR A 336 16.21 -8.76 -1.57
CA THR A 336 15.15 -8.69 -2.58
C THR A 336 14.78 -10.07 -3.10
N GLY A 337 15.77 -10.87 -3.48
CA GLY A 337 15.55 -12.24 -3.96
C GLY A 337 14.87 -13.13 -2.92
N LEU A 338 15.37 -13.10 -1.69
CA LEU A 338 14.77 -13.86 -0.57
C LEU A 338 13.35 -13.39 -0.27
N THR A 339 13.10 -12.09 -0.27
CA THR A 339 11.76 -11.53 -0.03
C THR A 339 10.77 -11.99 -1.10
N ILE A 340 11.15 -11.92 -2.38
CA ILE A 340 10.29 -12.37 -3.49
C ILE A 340 10.05 -13.88 -3.41
N LEU A 341 11.10 -14.68 -3.13
CA LEU A 341 10.98 -16.12 -2.98
C LEU A 341 10.03 -16.49 -1.83
N MET A 342 10.25 -15.92 -0.65
CA MET A 342 9.43 -16.19 0.53
C MET A 342 7.98 -15.70 0.35
N ALA A 343 7.78 -14.51 -0.23
CA ALA A 343 6.44 -14.01 -0.56
C ALA A 343 5.72 -14.93 -1.56
N GLY A 344 6.43 -15.47 -2.56
CA GLY A 344 5.89 -16.45 -3.50
C GLY A 344 5.48 -17.76 -2.83
N LEU A 345 6.31 -18.29 -1.92
CA LEU A 345 6.00 -19.49 -1.14
C LEU A 345 4.81 -19.26 -0.21
N LEU A 346 4.79 -18.13 0.51
CA LEU A 346 3.66 -17.76 1.38
C LEU A 346 2.37 -17.60 0.57
N TYR A 347 2.43 -16.94 -0.57
CA TYR A 347 1.27 -16.80 -1.45
C TYR A 347 0.72 -18.17 -1.87
N LYS A 348 1.60 -19.06 -2.35
CA LYS A 348 1.21 -20.39 -2.88
C LYS A 348 0.68 -21.32 -1.79
N TYR A 349 1.35 -21.40 -0.64
CA TYR A 349 1.08 -22.42 0.37
C TYR A 349 0.25 -21.93 1.55
N PHE A 350 0.29 -20.64 1.85
CA PHE A 350 -0.42 -20.07 3.00
C PHE A 350 -1.61 -19.20 2.60
N GLU A 351 -1.45 -18.24 1.68
CA GLU A 351 -2.55 -17.33 1.33
C GLU A 351 -3.60 -17.98 0.40
N MET A 352 -3.17 -18.78 -0.57
CA MET A 352 -4.06 -19.36 -1.58
C MET A 352 -5.27 -20.14 -1.04
N PRO A 353 -5.17 -20.96 0.02
CA PRO A 353 -6.33 -21.61 0.61
C PRO A 353 -7.42 -20.63 1.04
N PHE A 354 -7.03 -19.54 1.72
CA PHE A 354 -7.95 -18.49 2.17
C PHE A 354 -8.52 -17.68 0.99
N LEU A 355 -7.71 -17.39 -0.01
CA LEU A 355 -8.13 -16.69 -1.22
C LEU A 355 -9.18 -17.50 -2.02
N ARG A 356 -9.04 -18.82 -2.09
CA ARG A 356 -10.07 -19.70 -2.70
C ARG A 356 -11.38 -19.66 -1.90
N MET A 357 -11.31 -19.62 -0.56
CA MET A 357 -12.50 -19.46 0.28
C MET A 357 -13.16 -18.09 0.07
N LYS A 358 -12.36 -17.01 -0.11
CA LYS A 358 -12.84 -15.65 -0.39
C LYS A 358 -13.75 -15.61 -1.62
N ASP A 359 -13.47 -16.40 -2.66
CA ASP A 359 -14.24 -16.38 -3.90
C ASP A 359 -15.70 -16.80 -3.71
N LYS A 360 -16.01 -17.59 -2.66
CA LYS A 360 -17.40 -17.95 -2.29
C LYS A 360 -18.23 -16.75 -1.82
N PHE A 361 -17.58 -15.71 -1.31
CA PHE A 361 -18.22 -14.48 -0.84
C PHE A 361 -18.19 -13.34 -1.88
N SER A 362 -17.66 -13.60 -3.08
CA SER A 362 -17.52 -12.57 -4.12
C SER A 362 -18.80 -12.41 -4.91
N VAL A 363 -19.44 -11.23 -4.83
CA VAL A 363 -20.57 -10.81 -5.67
C VAL A 363 -20.05 -10.40 -7.04
N VAL A 364 -18.89 -9.74 -7.07
CA VAL A 364 -18.15 -9.37 -8.27
C VAL A 364 -16.78 -10.02 -8.19
N LYS A 365 -16.45 -10.92 -9.11
CA LYS A 365 -15.15 -11.59 -9.15
C LYS A 365 -14.12 -10.67 -9.79
N SER A 366 -12.98 -10.45 -9.15
CA SER A 366 -11.84 -9.72 -9.69
C SER A 366 -10.82 -10.69 -10.25
N THR A 367 -10.41 -10.49 -11.49
CA THR A 367 -9.39 -11.33 -12.15
C THR A 367 -7.97 -10.95 -11.73
N ASN A 368 -7.75 -9.72 -11.27
CA ASN A 368 -6.45 -9.28 -10.74
C ASN A 368 -6.01 -10.06 -9.50
N GLU A 369 -6.97 -10.64 -8.80
CA GLU A 369 -6.77 -11.49 -7.62
C GLU A 369 -7.15 -12.96 -7.89
N SER A 370 -7.39 -13.35 -9.15
CA SER A 370 -7.86 -14.69 -9.45
C SER A 370 -6.78 -15.75 -9.18
N THR A 371 -7.23 -16.86 -8.65
CA THR A 371 -6.44 -18.02 -8.22
C THR A 371 -5.96 -18.91 -9.38
N ASN A 372 -6.23 -18.54 -10.62
CA ASN A 372 -5.74 -19.29 -11.77
C ASN A 372 -4.27 -18.90 -12.04
N VAL A 373 -3.37 -19.73 -11.57
CA VAL A 373 -1.95 -19.81 -11.95
C VAL A 373 -1.81 -20.89 -12.97
#